data_f3197bce2602073a3e9bb4da49b6c962
#
_entry.id   f3197bce2602073a3e9bb4da49b6c962
#
_cell.length_a   1.000
_cell.length_b   1.000
_cell.length_c   1.000
_cell.angle_alpha   90.00
_cell.angle_beta   90.00
_cell.angle_gamma   90.00
#
_symmetry.space_group_name_H-M   'P 1'
#
loop_
_entity.id
_entity.type
_entity.pdbx_description
1 polymer ?
#
loop_
_entity_poly.entity_id
_entity_poly.type
_entity_poly.pdbx_seq_one_letter_code
_entity_poly.pdbx_strand_id
1 'polypeptide(L)'
;DDLKVFMADDGSAKRIHFATSHAHALRKDSSGKPFAWFNVPFRNTIEPLMKKELGSSNFALFLSKTTDKPFRMVFNEKEYEDILAFMGKYKDIVFLRDCLDLSLSLSMNRIDENTRTEIGELEYQAKYHPESSEYSNVIASLTERMQGFLDSIPFFKDADYICVVPSSHAFVREIVSGLRGFDFSDISSSLSWNKKSELKNAESLEDKLDALLNSHLMIADDVDLEGKNILLVDDLYKSGLTMQYVAMMLKNAGCSRVFGLTLVKSLGNN
;
A
#
# COMPACT_ATOMS: atom_id res chain seq x y z
N ASP A 1 16.69 1.07 -13.90
CA ASP A 1 16.75 -0.35 -14.30
C ASP A 1 16.02 -1.25 -13.30
N ASP A 2 16.17 -1.06 -11.99
CA ASP A 2 15.52 -1.89 -10.96
C ASP A 2 13.99 -1.81 -11.03
N LEU A 3 13.42 -0.64 -11.29
CA LEU A 3 11.99 -0.48 -11.48
C LEU A 3 11.50 -1.23 -12.72
N LYS A 4 12.23 -1.16 -13.83
CA LYS A 4 11.92 -1.88 -15.07
C LYS A 4 11.94 -3.39 -14.83
N VAL A 5 12.97 -3.88 -14.15
CA VAL A 5 13.11 -5.30 -13.78
C VAL A 5 11.96 -5.73 -12.88
N PHE A 6 11.65 -4.95 -11.85
CA PHE A 6 10.55 -5.21 -10.94
C PHE A 6 9.19 -5.25 -11.65
N MET A 7 8.92 -4.28 -12.52
CA MET A 7 7.67 -4.19 -13.25
C MET A 7 7.52 -5.23 -14.37
N ALA A 8 8.62 -5.72 -14.92
CA ALA A 8 8.67 -6.82 -15.89
C ALA A 8 8.49 -8.20 -15.24
N ASP A 9 8.38 -8.25 -13.91
CA ASP A 9 8.22 -9.48 -13.16
C ASP A 9 6.90 -10.18 -13.54
N ASP A 10 6.97 -11.26 -14.12
CA ASP A 10 6.25 -12.50 -14.45
C ASP A 10 4.73 -12.60 -14.27
N GLY A 11 4.01 -11.57 -14.02
CA GLY A 11 2.56 -11.65 -13.85
C GLY A 11 2.07 -12.38 -12.60
N SER A 12 2.92 -12.66 -11.60
CA SER A 12 2.44 -13.16 -10.32
C SER A 12 1.57 -12.11 -9.61
N ALA A 13 0.71 -12.55 -8.70
CA ALA A 13 -0.23 -11.69 -8.01
C ALA A 13 0.48 -10.50 -7.34
N LYS A 14 0.13 -9.27 -7.74
CA LYS A 14 0.64 -8.01 -7.20
C LYS A 14 -0.19 -7.47 -6.05
N ARG A 15 -1.25 -8.17 -5.70
CA ARG A 15 -2.12 -7.81 -4.58
C ARG A 15 -2.65 -9.05 -3.87
N ILE A 16 -2.95 -8.87 -2.60
CA ILE A 16 -3.70 -9.82 -1.79
C ILE A 16 -4.67 -9.06 -0.89
N HIS A 17 -5.81 -9.66 -0.68
CA HIS A 17 -6.87 -9.14 0.17
C HIS A 17 -7.34 -10.26 1.08
N PHE A 18 -7.24 -10.08 2.39
CA PHE A 18 -7.56 -11.14 3.36
C PHE A 18 -9.05 -11.39 3.58
N ALA A 19 -9.93 -10.62 2.94
CA ALA A 19 -11.35 -10.55 3.26
C ALA A 19 -12.08 -11.89 3.33
N THR A 20 -11.86 -12.75 2.36
CA THR A 20 -12.64 -14.00 2.30
C THR A 20 -11.78 -15.22 2.04
N SER A 21 -10.81 -15.14 1.14
CA SER A 21 -10.10 -16.31 0.62
C SER A 21 -9.05 -16.89 1.59
N HIS A 22 -8.41 -16.07 2.43
CA HIS A 22 -7.31 -16.54 3.29
C HIS A 22 -7.79 -17.00 4.66
N ALA A 23 -8.80 -16.35 5.26
CA ALA A 23 -9.41 -16.85 6.49
C ALA A 23 -10.03 -18.23 6.29
N HIS A 24 -10.68 -18.46 5.15
CA HIS A 24 -11.24 -19.77 4.79
C HIS A 24 -10.18 -20.79 4.38
N ALA A 25 -8.99 -20.33 3.97
CA ALA A 25 -7.88 -21.20 3.62
C ALA A 25 -6.95 -21.53 4.80
N LEU A 26 -7.23 -20.98 5.99
CA LEU A 26 -6.52 -21.30 7.23
C LEU A 26 -6.82 -22.74 7.65
N ARG A 27 -5.78 -23.56 7.80
CA ARG A 27 -5.87 -25.00 8.03
C ARG A 27 -5.08 -25.41 9.24
N LYS A 28 -5.57 -26.44 9.95
CA LYS A 28 -4.83 -27.16 10.98
C LYS A 28 -4.24 -28.45 10.41
N ASP A 29 -3.13 -28.90 10.99
CA ASP A 29 -2.50 -30.16 10.59
C ASP A 29 -3.41 -31.35 10.95
N SER A 30 -3.70 -32.19 9.97
CA SER A 30 -4.57 -33.37 10.13
C SER A 30 -3.85 -34.58 10.73
N SER A 31 -2.53 -34.54 10.84
CA SER A 31 -1.72 -35.63 11.42
C SER A 31 -1.53 -35.53 12.94
N GLY A 32 -2.20 -34.55 13.58
CA GLY A 32 -2.13 -34.32 15.02
C GLY A 32 -0.89 -33.53 15.48
N LYS A 33 -0.11 -32.98 14.55
CA LYS A 33 0.95 -32.03 14.90
C LYS A 33 0.36 -30.67 15.27
N PRO A 34 0.96 -29.94 16.22
CA PRO A 34 0.40 -28.69 16.73
C PRO A 34 0.69 -27.51 15.80
N PHE A 35 0.41 -27.64 14.50
CA PHE A 35 0.65 -26.61 13.50
C PHE A 35 -0.63 -26.24 12.73
N ALA A 36 -0.73 -24.96 12.42
CA ALA A 36 -1.69 -24.42 11.47
C ALA A 36 -0.96 -23.65 10.37
N TRP A 37 -1.61 -23.46 9.23
CA TRP A 37 -0.99 -22.82 8.08
C TRP A 37 -1.99 -22.28 7.08
N PHE A 38 -1.52 -21.34 6.25
CA PHE A 38 -2.20 -20.86 5.04
C PHE A 38 -1.16 -20.47 3.99
N ASN A 39 -1.58 -20.38 2.74
CA ASN A 39 -0.72 -20.00 1.64
C ASN A 39 -0.99 -18.57 1.18
N VAL A 40 0.08 -17.87 0.77
CA VAL A 40 0.00 -16.52 0.24
C VAL A 40 0.76 -16.41 -1.10
N PRO A 41 0.37 -15.50 -2.00
CA PRO A 41 0.99 -15.39 -3.31
C PRO A 41 2.36 -14.68 -3.28
N PHE A 42 2.67 -13.89 -2.25
CA PHE A 42 3.93 -13.18 -2.09
C PHE A 42 4.26 -12.93 -0.62
N ARG A 43 5.51 -12.61 -0.33
CA ARG A 43 6.03 -12.34 1.03
C ARG A 43 6.02 -10.85 1.39
N ASN A 44 6.28 -10.00 0.38
CA ASN A 44 6.38 -8.55 0.54
C ASN A 44 5.15 -8.02 1.30
N THR A 45 5.32 -7.02 2.12
CA THR A 45 4.27 -6.44 2.96
C THR A 45 3.68 -7.40 4.00
N ILE A 46 3.32 -8.64 3.61
CA ILE A 46 2.65 -9.62 4.48
C ILE A 46 3.58 -10.07 5.59
N GLU A 47 4.76 -10.56 5.24
CA GLU A 47 5.73 -11.08 6.21
C GLU A 47 6.24 -10.02 7.17
N PRO A 48 6.68 -8.82 6.73
CA PRO A 48 7.11 -7.77 7.64
C PRO A 48 6.02 -7.34 8.62
N LEU A 49 4.78 -7.22 8.15
CA LEU A 49 3.66 -6.81 8.98
C LEU A 49 3.31 -7.88 10.02
N MET A 50 3.24 -9.13 9.62
CA MET A 50 3.02 -10.25 10.55
C MET A 50 4.14 -10.36 11.60
N LYS A 51 5.40 -10.21 11.20
CA LYS A 51 6.54 -10.20 12.14
C LYS A 51 6.43 -9.09 13.17
N LYS A 52 6.03 -7.91 12.76
CA LYS A 52 5.87 -6.76 13.65
C LYS A 52 4.73 -6.95 14.65
N GLU A 53 3.59 -7.46 14.20
CA GLU A 53 2.39 -7.59 15.03
C GLU A 53 2.34 -8.87 15.87
N LEU A 54 2.81 -9.99 15.32
CA LEU A 54 2.70 -11.31 15.94
C LEU A 54 4.01 -11.81 16.53
N GLY A 55 5.12 -11.11 16.28
CA GLY A 55 6.46 -11.55 16.67
C GLY A 55 7.10 -12.52 15.66
N SER A 56 8.39 -12.33 15.38
CA SER A 56 9.12 -13.09 14.36
C SER A 56 9.29 -14.58 14.65
N SER A 57 9.15 -14.99 15.92
CA SER A 57 9.28 -16.39 16.36
C SER A 57 7.98 -17.19 16.23
N ASN A 58 6.84 -16.51 15.97
CA ASN A 58 5.52 -17.14 16.02
C ASN A 58 5.14 -17.84 14.71
N PHE A 59 5.86 -17.62 13.64
CA PHE A 59 5.64 -18.31 12.37
C PHE A 59 6.91 -18.52 11.56
N ALA A 60 6.87 -19.50 10.66
CA ALA A 60 7.90 -19.74 9.65
C ALA A 60 7.29 -19.71 8.25
N LEU A 61 8.10 -19.32 7.28
CA LEU A 61 7.70 -19.22 5.89
C LEU A 61 8.44 -20.29 5.07
N PHE A 62 7.67 -21.08 4.34
CA PHE A 62 8.18 -22.15 3.49
C PHE A 62 7.67 -21.99 2.05
N LEU A 63 8.36 -22.60 1.10
CA LEU A 63 7.82 -22.74 -0.25
C LEU A 63 6.61 -23.68 -0.24
N SER A 64 5.55 -23.25 -0.89
CA SER A 64 4.32 -24.04 -1.09
C SER A 64 4.45 -24.89 -2.35
N LYS A 65 3.63 -25.94 -2.41
CA LYS A 65 3.46 -26.74 -3.63
C LYS A 65 2.49 -26.12 -4.62
N THR A 66 1.77 -25.09 -4.23
CA THR A 66 0.82 -24.34 -5.08
C THR A 66 1.54 -23.28 -5.90
N THR A 67 1.26 -23.21 -7.20
CA THR A 67 1.92 -22.27 -8.12
C THR A 67 1.38 -20.85 -8.02
N ASP A 68 0.10 -20.70 -7.73
CA ASP A 68 -0.59 -19.40 -7.56
C ASP A 68 -0.34 -18.76 -6.18
N LYS A 69 -0.03 -19.59 -5.17
CA LYS A 69 0.29 -19.17 -3.80
C LYS A 69 1.58 -19.85 -3.34
N PRO A 70 2.74 -19.38 -3.83
CA PRO A 70 4.00 -20.10 -3.70
C PRO A 70 4.58 -20.11 -2.28
N PHE A 71 4.01 -19.39 -1.35
CA PHE A 71 4.51 -19.31 0.02
C PHE A 71 3.51 -19.84 1.03
N ARG A 72 3.98 -20.70 1.92
CA ARG A 72 3.21 -21.23 3.04
C ARG A 72 3.68 -20.62 4.35
N MET A 73 2.78 -19.97 5.05
CA MET A 73 2.99 -19.49 6.40
C MET A 73 2.54 -20.55 7.40
N VAL A 74 3.47 -21.02 8.24
CA VAL A 74 3.22 -22.06 9.24
C VAL A 74 3.48 -21.49 10.62
N PHE A 75 2.57 -21.74 11.55
CA PHE A 75 2.64 -21.28 12.92
C PHE A 75 2.12 -22.36 13.89
N ASN A 76 2.41 -22.20 15.17
CA ASN A 76 1.91 -23.16 16.18
C ASN A 76 0.38 -23.01 16.30
N GLU A 77 -0.34 -24.12 16.44
CA GLU A 77 -1.79 -24.13 16.54
C GLU A 77 -2.34 -23.24 17.67
N LYS A 78 -1.59 -23.05 18.76
CA LYS A 78 -1.96 -22.15 19.84
C LYS A 78 -2.07 -20.67 19.42
N GLU A 79 -1.40 -20.29 18.33
CA GLU A 79 -1.45 -18.93 17.75
C GLU A 79 -2.64 -18.76 16.78
N TYR A 80 -3.48 -19.78 16.62
CA TYR A 80 -4.55 -19.81 15.62
C TYR A 80 -5.52 -18.64 15.76
N GLU A 81 -5.93 -18.33 16.99
CA GLU A 81 -6.85 -17.22 17.25
C GLU A 81 -6.19 -15.85 16.98
N ASP A 82 -4.91 -15.69 17.29
CA ASP A 82 -4.17 -14.45 16.98
C ASP A 82 -4.04 -14.24 15.47
N ILE A 83 -3.83 -15.30 14.72
CA ILE A 83 -3.79 -15.25 13.25
C ILE A 83 -5.17 -14.92 12.68
N LEU A 84 -6.25 -15.50 13.22
CA LEU A 84 -7.62 -15.13 12.83
C LEU A 84 -7.93 -13.67 13.14
N ALA A 85 -7.50 -13.18 14.30
CA ALA A 85 -7.65 -11.76 14.66
C ALA A 85 -6.89 -10.85 13.71
N PHE A 86 -5.65 -11.22 13.33
CA PHE A 86 -4.86 -10.52 12.31
C PHE A 86 -5.60 -10.47 10.97
N MET A 87 -6.10 -11.61 10.49
CA MET A 87 -6.86 -11.67 9.24
C MET A 87 -8.15 -10.83 9.32
N GLY A 88 -8.83 -10.83 10.46
CA GLY A 88 -10.02 -10.01 10.70
C GLY A 88 -9.71 -8.51 10.67
N LYS A 89 -8.60 -8.10 11.31
CA LYS A 89 -8.11 -6.71 11.32
C LYS A 89 -7.85 -6.17 9.91
N TYR A 90 -7.25 -7.00 9.06
CA TYR A 90 -6.84 -6.63 7.71
C TYR A 90 -7.80 -7.09 6.61
N LYS A 91 -9.02 -7.51 6.94
CA LYS A 91 -9.94 -8.14 5.99
C LYS A 91 -10.25 -7.31 4.74
N ASP A 92 -10.34 -5.99 4.89
CA ASP A 92 -10.68 -5.05 3.81
C ASP A 92 -9.44 -4.35 3.23
N ILE A 93 -8.28 -4.56 3.83
CA ILE A 93 -7.03 -3.96 3.44
C ILE A 93 -6.40 -4.75 2.29
N VAL A 94 -5.88 -4.05 1.31
CA VAL A 94 -5.19 -4.65 0.17
C VAL A 94 -3.69 -4.61 0.41
N PHE A 95 -3.06 -5.76 0.47
CA PHE A 95 -1.61 -5.90 0.52
C PHE A 95 -1.06 -5.90 -0.90
N LEU A 96 -0.04 -5.10 -1.13
CA LEU A 96 0.54 -4.88 -2.45
C LEU A 96 1.97 -5.41 -2.49
N ARG A 97 2.35 -6.00 -3.61
CA ARG A 97 3.72 -6.40 -3.93
C ARG A 97 4.33 -5.37 -4.85
N ASP A 98 5.33 -4.67 -4.38
CA ASP A 98 6.09 -3.67 -5.12
C ASP A 98 7.49 -3.49 -4.51
N CYS A 99 8.21 -2.45 -4.91
CA CYS A 99 9.55 -2.16 -4.40
C CYS A 99 9.58 -1.39 -3.08
N LEU A 100 8.43 -1.06 -2.50
CA LEU A 100 8.35 -0.42 -1.20
C LEU A 100 8.59 -1.42 -0.06
N ASP A 101 9.01 -0.94 1.09
CA ASP A 101 9.25 -1.80 2.26
C ASP A 101 7.95 -2.34 2.85
N LEU A 102 6.87 -1.58 2.70
CA LEU A 102 5.50 -1.97 3.02
C LEU A 102 4.56 -1.20 2.10
N SER A 103 3.56 -1.85 1.52
CA SER A 103 2.62 -1.19 0.62
C SER A 103 1.21 -1.71 0.81
N LEU A 104 0.29 -0.82 1.17
CA LEU A 104 -1.09 -1.13 1.51
C LEU A 104 -2.06 -0.15 0.83
N SER A 105 -3.27 -0.63 0.56
CA SER A 105 -4.43 0.21 0.24
C SER A 105 -5.53 -0.01 1.26
N LEU A 106 -6.25 1.05 1.63
CA LEU A 106 -7.36 0.96 2.60
C LEU A 106 -8.49 0.07 2.08
N SER A 107 -8.71 0.05 0.77
CA SER A 107 -9.74 -0.77 0.13
C SER A 107 -9.44 -1.00 -1.35
N MET A 108 -10.22 -1.85 -1.98
CA MET A 108 -10.40 -1.81 -3.43
C MET A 108 -11.25 -0.60 -3.80
N ASN A 109 -11.07 -0.05 -5.01
CA ASN A 109 -11.95 1.02 -5.49
C ASN A 109 -13.34 0.50 -5.87
N ARG A 110 -13.44 -0.77 -6.28
CA ARG A 110 -14.69 -1.41 -6.70
C ARG A 110 -14.78 -2.83 -6.15
N ILE A 111 -16.00 -3.29 -5.93
CA ILE A 111 -16.33 -4.68 -5.61
C ILE A 111 -16.38 -5.49 -6.92
N ASP A 112 -16.99 -4.92 -7.95
CA ASP A 112 -17.12 -5.44 -9.29
C ASP A 112 -17.08 -4.29 -10.32
N GLU A 113 -17.30 -4.59 -11.60
CA GLU A 113 -17.24 -3.60 -12.69
C GLU A 113 -18.22 -2.43 -12.51
N ASN A 114 -19.33 -2.64 -11.82
CA ASN A 114 -20.41 -1.65 -11.69
C ASN A 114 -20.51 -1.03 -10.31
N THR A 115 -19.96 -1.67 -9.27
CA THR A 115 -20.17 -1.31 -7.86
C THR A 115 -18.87 -0.83 -7.22
N ARG A 116 -18.85 0.40 -6.69
CA ARG A 116 -17.74 0.90 -5.88
C ARG A 116 -17.82 0.37 -4.45
N THR A 117 -16.66 0.25 -3.81
CA THR A 117 -16.61 0.13 -2.34
C THR A 117 -16.99 1.46 -1.71
N GLU A 118 -17.24 1.48 -0.41
CA GLU A 118 -17.52 2.72 0.32
C GLU A 118 -16.37 3.74 0.18
N ILE A 119 -15.13 3.30 0.41
CA ILE A 119 -13.95 4.17 0.26
C ILE A 119 -13.74 4.55 -1.21
N GLY A 120 -14.01 3.63 -2.14
CA GLY A 120 -13.94 3.90 -3.58
C GLY A 120 -14.94 4.96 -4.05
N GLU A 121 -16.13 5.02 -3.46
CA GLU A 121 -17.10 6.07 -3.74
C GLU A 121 -16.66 7.42 -3.14
N LEU A 122 -16.16 7.42 -1.90
CA LEU A 122 -15.64 8.64 -1.28
C LEU A 122 -14.43 9.21 -2.05
N GLU A 123 -13.50 8.35 -2.49
CA GLU A 123 -12.36 8.77 -3.33
C GLU A 123 -12.83 9.38 -4.64
N TYR A 124 -13.79 8.72 -5.31
CA TYR A 124 -14.37 9.23 -6.56
C TYR A 124 -15.01 10.59 -6.38
N GLN A 125 -15.79 10.80 -5.33
CA GLN A 125 -16.44 12.09 -5.05
C GLN A 125 -15.42 13.17 -4.75
N ALA A 126 -14.41 12.90 -3.92
CA ALA A 126 -13.35 13.86 -3.61
C ALA A 126 -12.57 14.28 -4.86
N LYS A 127 -12.31 13.32 -5.77
CA LYS A 127 -11.50 13.56 -6.96
C LYS A 127 -12.23 14.28 -8.08
N TYR A 128 -13.48 13.93 -8.32
CA TYR A 128 -14.24 14.38 -9.49
C TYR A 128 -15.35 15.38 -9.19
N HIS A 129 -15.68 15.59 -7.92
CA HIS A 129 -16.75 16.51 -7.47
C HIS A 129 -16.29 17.45 -6.33
N PRO A 130 -15.12 18.11 -6.46
CA PRO A 130 -14.62 19.00 -5.41
C PRO A 130 -15.51 20.23 -5.16
N GLU A 131 -16.39 20.54 -6.11
CA GLU A 131 -17.38 21.62 -6.01
C GLU A 131 -18.67 21.24 -5.26
N SER A 132 -18.81 19.96 -4.88
CA SER A 132 -20.00 19.48 -4.18
C SER A 132 -20.12 20.10 -2.79
N SER A 133 -21.34 20.40 -2.37
CA SER A 133 -21.65 20.82 -0.99
C SER A 133 -21.25 19.76 0.04
N GLU A 134 -21.15 18.50 -0.36
CA GLU A 134 -20.75 17.37 0.49
C GLU A 134 -19.23 17.18 0.58
N TYR A 135 -18.45 17.92 -0.19
CA TYR A 135 -17.01 17.74 -0.28
C TYR A 135 -16.31 17.71 1.09
N SER A 136 -16.64 18.65 1.96
CA SER A 136 -16.04 18.70 3.32
C SER A 136 -16.37 17.47 4.15
N ASN A 137 -17.58 16.93 4.02
CA ASN A 137 -17.99 15.69 4.70
C ASN A 137 -17.23 14.47 4.13
N VAL A 138 -17.03 14.43 2.81
CA VAL A 138 -16.26 13.39 2.13
C VAL A 138 -14.81 13.39 2.62
N ILE A 139 -14.16 14.56 2.66
CA ILE A 139 -12.79 14.71 3.18
C ILE A 139 -12.70 14.28 4.65
N ALA A 140 -13.66 14.71 5.49
CA ALA A 140 -13.71 14.31 6.90
C ALA A 140 -13.84 12.79 7.06
N SER A 141 -14.69 12.14 6.27
CA SER A 141 -14.87 10.69 6.29
C SER A 141 -13.62 9.94 5.84
N LEU A 142 -12.94 10.39 4.79
CA LEU A 142 -11.67 9.80 4.33
C LEU A 142 -10.55 10.00 5.37
N THR A 143 -10.50 11.17 6.00
CA THR A 143 -9.53 11.47 7.07
C THR A 143 -9.75 10.53 8.26
N GLU A 144 -10.99 10.33 8.69
CA GLU A 144 -11.32 9.41 9.78
C GLU A 144 -10.91 7.97 9.45
N ARG A 145 -11.17 7.51 8.22
CA ARG A 145 -10.77 6.16 7.77
C ARG A 145 -9.25 6.00 7.78
N MET A 146 -8.51 6.97 7.26
CA MET A 146 -7.05 6.94 7.26
C MET A 146 -6.49 7.03 8.68
N GLN A 147 -7.02 7.90 9.53
CA GLN A 147 -6.64 8.04 10.94
C GLN A 147 -6.79 6.70 11.67
N GLY A 148 -7.96 6.08 11.61
CA GLY A 148 -8.23 4.80 12.27
C GLY A 148 -7.31 3.68 11.79
N PHE A 149 -6.99 3.67 10.49
CA PHE A 149 -6.04 2.71 9.94
C PHE A 149 -4.62 2.94 10.45
N LEU A 150 -4.12 4.17 10.38
CA LEU A 150 -2.77 4.52 10.84
C LEU A 150 -2.60 4.28 12.35
N ASP A 151 -3.61 4.56 13.15
CA ASP A 151 -3.61 4.29 14.59
C ASP A 151 -3.47 2.78 14.88
N SER A 152 -4.00 1.95 14.02
CA SER A 152 -4.00 0.49 14.18
C SER A 152 -2.74 -0.21 13.67
N ILE A 153 -1.93 0.44 12.84
CA ILE A 153 -0.76 -0.18 12.18
C ILE A 153 0.53 0.27 12.85
N PRO A 154 1.25 -0.63 13.55
CA PRO A 154 2.45 -0.25 14.27
C PRO A 154 3.60 0.26 13.38
N PHE A 155 3.69 -0.21 12.13
CA PHE A 155 4.76 0.18 11.21
C PHE A 155 4.80 1.67 10.90
N PHE A 156 3.63 2.29 10.71
CA PHE A 156 3.55 3.68 10.31
C PHE A 156 3.96 4.66 11.41
N LYS A 157 3.99 4.20 12.67
CA LYS A 157 4.53 4.98 13.79
C LYS A 157 6.06 5.16 13.72
N ASP A 158 6.73 4.33 12.92
CA ASP A 158 8.18 4.42 12.69
C ASP A 158 8.53 5.45 11.59
N ALA A 159 7.55 6.09 10.95
CA ALA A 159 7.80 7.10 9.93
C ALA A 159 8.27 8.43 10.56
N ASP A 160 9.34 8.99 10.01
CA ASP A 160 9.83 10.34 10.34
C ASP A 160 9.04 11.41 9.57
N TYR A 161 8.68 11.07 8.34
CA TYR A 161 7.97 11.95 7.41
C TYR A 161 6.76 11.29 6.79
N ILE A 162 5.74 12.10 6.51
CA ILE A 162 4.66 11.77 5.58
C ILE A 162 4.82 12.61 4.31
N CYS A 163 4.57 12.00 3.16
CA CYS A 163 4.67 12.66 1.87
C CYS A 163 3.54 12.21 0.96
N VAL A 164 2.76 13.15 0.44
CA VAL A 164 1.76 12.86 -0.60
C VAL A 164 2.46 12.86 -1.96
N VAL A 165 2.19 11.85 -2.77
CA VAL A 165 2.66 11.81 -4.17
C VAL A 165 2.16 13.07 -4.89
N PRO A 166 3.05 13.85 -5.54
CA PRO A 166 2.64 15.09 -6.19
C PRO A 166 1.58 14.83 -7.26
N SER A 167 0.43 15.48 -7.11
CA SER A 167 -0.75 15.31 -7.97
C SER A 167 -1.39 16.66 -8.27
N SER A 168 -2.23 16.70 -9.31
CA SER A 168 -3.09 17.86 -9.59
C SER A 168 -4.29 17.95 -8.66
N HIS A 169 -4.60 16.89 -7.91
CA HIS A 169 -5.72 16.86 -6.98
C HIS A 169 -5.23 17.13 -5.56
N ALA A 170 -5.84 18.09 -4.88
CA ALA A 170 -5.43 18.55 -3.55
C ALA A 170 -5.97 17.67 -2.40
N PHE A 171 -7.01 16.88 -2.65
CA PHE A 171 -7.79 16.25 -1.59
C PHE A 171 -6.97 15.28 -0.69
N VAL A 172 -5.97 14.57 -1.23
CA VAL A 172 -5.11 13.71 -0.40
C VAL A 172 -4.29 14.54 0.58
N ARG A 173 -3.80 15.72 0.17
CA ARG A 173 -3.10 16.64 1.06
C ARG A 173 -4.02 17.21 2.15
N GLU A 174 -5.28 17.47 1.82
CA GLU A 174 -6.30 17.88 2.79
C GLU A 174 -6.55 16.78 3.83
N ILE A 175 -6.67 15.53 3.40
CA ILE A 175 -6.79 14.37 4.28
C ILE A 175 -5.58 14.28 5.23
N VAL A 176 -4.37 14.32 4.68
CA VAL A 176 -3.12 14.24 5.46
C VAL A 176 -3.03 15.39 6.46
N SER A 177 -3.40 16.60 6.09
CA SER A 177 -3.42 17.76 7.00
C SER A 177 -4.41 17.62 8.16
N GLY A 178 -5.41 16.78 8.01
CA GLY A 178 -6.40 16.46 9.03
C GLY A 178 -5.96 15.41 10.06
N LEU A 179 -4.89 14.67 9.80
CA LEU A 179 -4.38 13.64 10.71
C LEU A 179 -3.85 14.23 12.02
N ARG A 180 -3.98 13.48 13.11
CA ARG A 180 -3.60 13.92 14.47
C ARG A 180 -2.87 12.81 15.22
N GLY A 181 -2.03 13.18 16.19
CA GLY A 181 -1.40 12.22 17.09
C GLY A 181 -0.20 11.48 16.53
N PHE A 182 0.43 11.98 15.46
CA PHE A 182 1.64 11.44 14.87
C PHE A 182 2.80 12.43 15.00
N ASP A 183 4.02 11.88 15.16
CA ASP A 183 5.25 12.67 15.28
C ASP A 183 5.93 12.95 13.93
N PHE A 184 5.39 12.43 12.84
CA PHE A 184 5.94 12.68 11.51
C PHE A 184 5.65 14.10 11.01
N SER A 185 6.60 14.67 10.26
CA SER A 185 6.41 15.95 9.57
C SER A 185 5.92 15.73 8.13
N ASP A 186 5.03 16.59 7.65
CA ASP A 186 4.56 16.57 6.26
C ASP A 186 5.56 17.28 5.35
N ILE A 187 6.21 16.53 4.45
CA ILE A 187 7.16 17.03 3.46
C ILE A 187 6.58 17.07 2.02
N SER A 188 5.27 16.96 1.88
CA SER A 188 4.62 16.91 0.55
C SER A 188 4.96 18.12 -0.33
N SER A 189 5.19 19.28 0.26
CA SER A 189 5.57 20.50 -0.47
C SER A 189 6.99 20.46 -1.04
N SER A 190 7.85 19.58 -0.54
CA SER A 190 9.24 19.43 -0.99
C SER A 190 9.37 18.54 -2.22
N LEU A 191 8.30 17.87 -2.67
CA LEU A 191 8.26 17.07 -3.87
C LEU A 191 7.38 17.72 -4.94
N SER A 192 7.87 17.77 -6.17
CA SER A 192 7.09 18.29 -7.31
C SER A 192 7.56 17.68 -8.63
N TRP A 193 6.66 17.67 -9.63
CA TRP A 193 7.03 17.34 -11.01
C TRP A 193 7.48 18.59 -11.74
N ASN A 194 8.64 18.54 -12.40
CA ASN A 194 9.12 19.65 -13.22
C ASN A 194 8.26 19.86 -14.48
N LYS A 195 7.83 18.75 -15.07
CA LYS A 195 6.86 18.73 -16.18
C LYS A 195 5.77 17.74 -15.89
N LYS A 196 4.53 18.12 -16.21
CA LYS A 196 3.41 17.19 -16.11
C LYS A 196 3.34 16.36 -17.39
N SER A 197 3.77 15.10 -17.31
CA SER A 197 3.55 14.12 -18.37
C SER A 197 2.25 13.36 -18.12
N GLU A 198 1.43 13.22 -19.15
CA GLU A 198 0.20 12.48 -19.04
C GLU A 198 0.46 10.97 -19.20
N LEU A 199 0.61 10.27 -18.08
CA LEU A 199 0.70 8.80 -18.05
C LEU A 199 -0.53 8.11 -18.64
N LYS A 200 -1.66 8.82 -18.72
CA LYS A 200 -2.92 8.28 -19.22
C LYS A 200 -2.86 7.84 -20.68
N ASN A 201 -2.02 8.48 -21.47
CA ASN A 201 -1.90 8.23 -22.92
C ASN A 201 -0.77 7.22 -23.26
N ALA A 202 -0.02 6.75 -22.27
CA ALA A 202 1.03 5.78 -22.47
C ALA A 202 0.46 4.37 -22.57
N GLU A 203 0.69 3.70 -23.68
CA GLU A 203 0.13 2.37 -23.99
C GLU A 203 0.98 1.25 -23.37
N SER A 204 2.31 1.40 -23.39
CA SER A 204 3.24 0.41 -22.88
C SER A 204 3.82 0.80 -21.50
N LEU A 205 4.41 -0.17 -20.80
CA LEU A 205 5.17 0.08 -19.58
C LEU A 205 6.37 1.00 -19.86
N GLU A 206 7.02 0.81 -21.00
CA GLU A 206 8.18 1.60 -21.41
C GLU A 206 7.81 3.07 -21.59
N ASP A 207 6.71 3.34 -22.31
CA ASP A 207 6.18 4.70 -22.50
C ASP A 207 5.85 5.37 -21.17
N LYS A 208 5.29 4.62 -20.21
CA LYS A 208 4.97 5.13 -18.87
C LYS A 208 6.23 5.47 -18.08
N LEU A 209 7.25 4.63 -18.14
CA LEU A 209 8.53 4.89 -17.50
C LEU A 209 9.23 6.11 -18.11
N ASP A 210 9.23 6.20 -19.43
CA ASP A 210 9.81 7.35 -20.13
C ASP A 210 9.06 8.64 -19.80
N ALA A 211 7.74 8.59 -19.70
CA ALA A 211 6.93 9.73 -19.25
C ALA A 211 7.28 10.17 -17.83
N LEU A 212 7.49 9.24 -16.89
CA LEU A 212 7.92 9.55 -15.53
C LEU A 212 9.32 10.13 -15.49
N LEU A 213 10.27 9.55 -16.21
CA LEU A 213 11.64 10.05 -16.32
C LEU A 213 11.67 11.46 -16.92
N ASN A 214 10.89 11.70 -17.97
CA ASN A 214 10.76 13.00 -18.61
C ASN A 214 10.02 14.04 -17.76
N SER A 215 9.22 13.61 -16.79
CA SER A 215 8.53 14.51 -15.87
C SER A 215 9.46 15.08 -14.80
N HIS A 216 10.61 14.47 -14.57
CA HIS A 216 11.63 14.86 -13.60
C HIS A 216 11.05 15.19 -12.23
N LEU A 217 11.00 14.20 -11.36
CA LEU A 217 10.63 14.41 -9.95
C LEU A 217 11.73 15.26 -9.29
N MET A 218 11.31 16.39 -8.75
CA MET A 218 12.17 17.31 -8.01
C MET A 218 11.96 17.07 -6.52
N ILE A 219 13.05 16.92 -5.80
CA ILE A 219 13.08 16.88 -4.33
C ILE A 219 13.85 18.12 -3.87
N ALA A 220 13.24 18.95 -3.04
CA ALA A 220 13.87 20.16 -2.56
C ALA A 220 15.01 19.86 -1.58
N ASP A 221 16.06 20.67 -1.62
CA ASP A 221 17.27 20.51 -0.77
C ASP A 221 17.03 20.88 0.70
N ASP A 222 15.84 21.36 1.07
CA ASP A 222 15.49 21.82 2.40
C ASP A 222 15.09 20.67 3.35
N VAL A 223 15.04 19.44 2.84
CA VAL A 223 14.65 18.25 3.64
C VAL A 223 15.82 17.29 3.75
N ASP A 224 16.22 16.98 4.97
CA ASP A 224 17.18 15.90 5.25
C ASP A 224 16.49 14.54 5.17
N LEU A 225 16.80 13.77 4.12
CA LEU A 225 16.24 12.45 3.86
C LEU A 225 17.14 11.30 4.33
N GLU A 226 18.40 11.60 4.72
CA GLU A 226 19.38 10.56 5.05
C GLU A 226 18.93 9.72 6.26
N GLY A 227 18.83 8.43 6.06
CA GLY A 227 18.41 7.47 7.08
C GLY A 227 16.95 7.56 7.51
N LYS A 228 16.13 8.42 6.91
CA LYS A 228 14.73 8.65 7.29
C LYS A 228 13.79 7.59 6.77
N ASN A 229 12.71 7.36 7.52
CA ASN A 229 11.59 6.53 7.11
C ASN A 229 10.44 7.42 6.64
N ILE A 230 9.89 7.14 5.47
CA ILE A 230 8.83 7.95 4.86
C ILE A 230 7.57 7.12 4.68
N LEU A 231 6.43 7.68 5.08
CA LEU A 231 5.11 7.22 4.67
C LEU A 231 4.67 7.99 3.42
N LEU A 232 4.70 7.33 2.28
CA LEU A 232 4.27 7.86 0.99
C LEU A 232 2.79 7.57 0.78
N VAL A 233 1.98 8.60 0.50
CA VAL A 233 0.52 8.51 0.39
C VAL A 233 0.07 8.93 -0.99
N ASP A 234 -0.89 8.19 -1.57
CA ASP A 234 -1.53 8.53 -2.85
C ASP A 234 -3.04 8.18 -2.80
N ASP A 235 -3.80 8.65 -3.80
CA ASP A 235 -5.24 8.36 -3.91
C ASP A 235 -5.50 6.94 -4.42
N LEU A 236 -4.90 6.58 -5.53
CA LEU A 236 -5.21 5.36 -6.28
C LEU A 236 -3.96 4.58 -6.67
N TYR A 237 -3.90 3.33 -6.24
CA TYR A 237 -2.91 2.38 -6.74
C TYR A 237 -3.49 1.63 -7.96
N LYS A 238 -3.09 2.01 -9.17
CA LYS A 238 -3.47 1.31 -10.40
C LYS A 238 -2.43 0.24 -10.73
N SER A 239 -1.36 0.60 -11.42
CA SER A 239 -0.21 -0.27 -11.67
C SER A 239 0.88 -0.18 -10.59
N GLY A 240 0.80 0.83 -9.74
CA GLY A 240 1.83 1.14 -8.75
C GLY A 240 3.07 1.81 -9.32
N LEU A 241 3.09 2.13 -10.61
CA LEU A 241 4.30 2.64 -11.27
C LEU A 241 4.75 3.99 -10.69
N THR A 242 3.83 4.94 -10.52
CA THR A 242 4.13 6.26 -9.94
C THR A 242 4.62 6.13 -8.50
N MET A 243 3.91 5.35 -7.68
CA MET A 243 4.28 5.10 -6.28
C MET A 243 5.68 4.52 -6.17
N GLN A 244 6.00 3.51 -6.96
CA GLN A 244 7.30 2.86 -6.98
C GLN A 244 8.40 3.79 -7.47
N TYR A 245 8.13 4.58 -8.51
CA TYR A 245 9.08 5.55 -9.03
C TYR A 245 9.45 6.61 -7.97
N VAL A 246 8.45 7.19 -7.30
CA VAL A 246 8.68 8.16 -6.23
C VAL A 246 9.43 7.51 -5.06
N ALA A 247 9.06 6.30 -4.66
CA ALA A 247 9.75 5.57 -3.60
C ALA A 247 11.23 5.33 -3.92
N MET A 248 11.54 4.93 -5.16
CA MET A 248 12.93 4.74 -5.60
C MET A 248 13.72 6.04 -5.60
N MET A 249 13.12 7.15 -6.03
CA MET A 249 13.75 8.46 -5.97
C MET A 249 14.05 8.89 -4.53
N LEU A 250 13.14 8.66 -3.60
CA LEU A 250 13.35 8.93 -2.18
C LEU A 250 14.48 8.05 -1.60
N LYS A 251 14.51 6.77 -1.94
CA LYS A 251 15.61 5.88 -1.53
C LYS A 251 16.95 6.29 -2.10
N ASN A 252 16.99 6.70 -3.37
CA ASN A 252 18.20 7.24 -3.98
C ASN A 252 18.68 8.56 -3.33
N ALA A 253 17.75 9.31 -2.74
CA ALA A 253 18.05 10.52 -1.96
C ALA A 253 18.45 10.25 -0.50
N GLY A 254 18.63 8.99 -0.10
CA GLY A 254 19.13 8.60 1.21
C GLY A 254 18.13 8.02 2.19
N CYS A 255 16.84 7.91 1.83
CA CYS A 255 15.84 7.35 2.73
C CYS A 255 16.13 5.89 3.08
N SER A 256 15.96 5.54 4.35
CA SER A 256 16.15 4.18 4.85
C SER A 256 15.01 3.26 4.42
N ARG A 257 13.77 3.66 4.69
CA ARG A 257 12.57 2.90 4.34
C ARG A 257 11.50 3.80 3.75
N VAL A 258 10.75 3.26 2.77
CA VAL A 258 9.58 3.92 2.21
C VAL A 258 8.38 2.99 2.35
N PHE A 259 7.39 3.42 3.09
CA PHE A 259 6.11 2.76 3.24
C PHE A 259 5.10 3.42 2.31
N GLY A 260 4.22 2.64 1.71
CA GLY A 260 3.18 3.13 0.82
C GLY A 260 1.77 2.91 1.38
N LEU A 261 0.94 3.93 1.28
CA LEU A 261 -0.47 3.86 1.61
C LEU A 261 -1.29 4.58 0.55
N THR A 262 -2.27 3.88 -0.02
CA THR A 262 -3.25 4.50 -0.92
C THR A 262 -4.67 4.36 -0.35
N LEU A 263 -5.55 5.25 -0.75
CA LEU A 263 -6.96 5.14 -0.37
C LEU A 263 -7.57 3.90 -1.01
N VAL A 264 -7.31 3.68 -2.29
CA VAL A 264 -7.89 2.55 -3.01
C VAL A 264 -6.92 1.90 -4.00
N LYS A 265 -7.13 0.61 -4.24
CA LYS A 265 -6.52 -0.17 -5.32
C LYS A 265 -7.54 -0.37 -6.44
N SER A 266 -7.16 -0.10 -7.68
CA SER A 266 -8.03 -0.38 -8.82
C SER A 266 -8.30 -1.87 -8.97
N LEU A 267 -9.48 -2.22 -9.50
CA LEU A 267 -9.90 -3.60 -9.71
C LEU A 267 -8.96 -4.35 -10.68
N GLY A 268 -8.47 -3.67 -11.72
CA GLY A 268 -7.48 -4.20 -12.64
C GLY A 268 -6.12 -4.48 -11.99
N ASN A 269 -5.37 -5.42 -12.53
CA ASN A 269 -4.03 -5.81 -12.04
C ASN A 269 -2.88 -5.07 -12.74
N ASN A 270 -3.16 -4.12 -13.56
CA ASN A 270 -2.22 -3.47 -14.46
C ASN A 270 -1.37 -2.41 -13.77
#